data_faa02b02c6149986bfa57f24207f21eb
#
_entry.id   faa02b02c6149986bfa57f24207f21eb
#
_cell.length_a   1.000
_cell.length_b   1.000
_cell.length_c   1.000
_cell.angle_alpha   90.00
_cell.angle_beta   90.00
_cell.angle_gamma   90.00
#
_symmetry.space_group_name_H-M   'P 1'
#
loop_
_entity.id
_entity.type
_entity.pdbx_description
1 polymer ?
#
loop_
_entity_poly.entity_id
_entity_poly.type
_entity_poly.pdbx_seq_one_letter_code
_entity_poly.pdbx_strand_id
1 'polypeptide(L)'
;MSDFNLMEDKLTNAQIAWRAAQDLEDGSYVNLGIGFPEMIATFQPEGRDVTYHTENGVLGFGKAPKEGEEDWDLINAGKKAIMLKPGASFFHHADSFSMVRGGHLDLAVLGAYQVAQNGDLANWRVGSKGVPAVGGAMDLVHGAKAVAVVTDHVTKDGQPKLMTWWVPRLPADTYQQRSQETKQKAIKEIKG
;
A
#
# COMPACT_ATOMS: atom_id res chain seq x y z
N MET A 1 14.06 30.84 7.77
CA MET A 1 13.94 29.42 7.43
C MET A 1 12.98 28.85 8.45
N SER A 2 11.76 28.55 8.07
CA SER A 2 10.80 27.95 9.00
C SER A 2 11.25 26.50 9.26
N ASP A 3 11.46 26.17 10.52
CA ASP A 3 11.78 24.82 10.95
C ASP A 3 10.66 23.88 10.50
N PHE A 4 10.95 23.12 9.44
CA PHE A 4 10.03 22.15 8.88
C PHE A 4 9.99 20.95 9.83
N ASN A 5 8.92 20.81 10.59
CA ASN A 5 8.74 19.69 11.50
C ASN A 5 8.15 18.49 10.75
N LEU A 6 9.01 17.53 10.39
CA LEU A 6 8.64 16.28 9.69
C LEU A 6 7.50 15.50 10.37
N MET A 7 7.27 15.72 11.66
CA MET A 7 6.20 15.04 12.41
C MET A 7 4.87 15.79 12.36
N GLU A 8 4.88 17.11 12.29
CA GLU A 8 3.67 17.95 12.28
C GLU A 8 3.07 18.08 10.87
N ASP A 9 3.91 18.07 9.82
CA ASP A 9 3.48 18.18 8.42
C ASP A 9 3.23 16.82 7.73
N LYS A 10 3.08 15.76 8.50
CA LYS A 10 2.85 14.42 8.00
C LYS A 10 1.45 14.30 7.41
N LEU A 11 1.33 13.74 6.21
CA LEU A 11 0.03 13.35 5.67
C LEU A 11 -0.59 12.25 6.54
N THR A 12 -1.89 12.34 6.74
CA THR A 12 -2.65 11.26 7.37
C THR A 12 -2.74 10.05 6.44
N ASN A 13 -2.97 8.88 7.02
CA ASN A 13 -3.15 7.65 6.22
C ASN A 13 -4.30 7.81 5.20
N ALA A 14 -5.37 8.51 5.57
CA ALA A 14 -6.48 8.80 4.67
C ALA A 14 -6.06 9.67 3.47
N GLN A 15 -5.25 10.70 3.71
CA GLN A 15 -4.74 11.57 2.64
C GLN A 15 -3.80 10.82 1.69
N ILE A 16 -2.93 9.95 2.22
CA ILE A 16 -2.05 9.13 1.39
C ILE A 16 -2.87 8.11 0.59
N ALA A 17 -3.87 7.46 1.20
CA ALA A 17 -4.75 6.51 0.53
C ALA A 17 -5.58 7.20 -0.56
N TRP A 18 -6.13 8.39 -0.28
CA TRP A 18 -6.83 9.20 -1.27
C TRP A 18 -5.92 9.54 -2.46
N ARG A 19 -4.70 9.99 -2.20
CA ARG A 19 -3.73 10.31 -3.27
C ARG A 19 -3.38 9.09 -4.11
N ALA A 20 -3.13 7.95 -3.47
CA ALA A 20 -2.85 6.70 -4.17
C ALA A 20 -4.03 6.23 -5.03
N ALA A 21 -5.27 6.43 -4.57
CA ALA A 21 -6.46 6.10 -5.34
C ALA A 21 -6.58 6.90 -6.65
N GLN A 22 -6.04 8.13 -6.67
CA GLN A 22 -6.08 8.98 -7.88
C GLN A 22 -5.18 8.45 -9.01
N ASP A 23 -4.20 7.62 -8.70
CA ASP A 23 -3.27 7.07 -9.70
C ASP A 23 -3.74 5.71 -10.25
N LEU A 24 -4.82 5.15 -9.73
CA LEU A 24 -5.35 3.88 -10.25
C LEU A 24 -5.96 4.07 -11.63
N GLU A 25 -5.58 3.23 -12.56
CA GLU A 25 -6.09 3.26 -13.92
C GLU A 25 -7.48 2.63 -14.02
N ASP A 26 -8.32 3.18 -14.90
CA ASP A 26 -9.64 2.62 -15.21
C ASP A 26 -9.51 1.22 -15.83
N GLY A 27 -10.38 0.30 -15.44
CA GLY A 27 -10.34 -1.09 -15.88
C GLY A 27 -9.23 -1.95 -15.27
N SER A 28 -8.42 -1.41 -14.34
CA SER A 28 -7.29 -2.13 -13.76
C SER A 28 -7.70 -3.14 -12.69
N TYR A 29 -6.92 -4.22 -12.58
CA TYR A 29 -6.98 -5.22 -11.52
C TYR A 29 -5.91 -4.92 -10.47
N VAL A 30 -6.34 -4.55 -9.26
CA VAL A 30 -5.47 -4.02 -8.22
C VAL A 30 -5.54 -4.85 -6.95
N ASN A 31 -4.42 -5.41 -6.52
CA ASN A 31 -4.32 -6.00 -5.18
C ASN A 31 -4.04 -4.90 -4.15
N LEU A 32 -4.80 -4.90 -3.08
CA LEU A 32 -4.57 -4.04 -1.93
C LEU A 32 -4.01 -4.88 -0.77
N GLY A 33 -2.76 -4.63 -0.44
CA GLY A 33 -2.06 -5.27 0.68
C GLY A 33 -2.70 -4.94 2.03
N ILE A 34 -2.45 -5.80 3.01
CA ILE A 34 -3.01 -5.72 4.36
C ILE A 34 -2.65 -4.39 5.04
N GLY A 35 -3.61 -3.81 5.74
CA GLY A 35 -3.45 -2.64 6.59
C GLY A 35 -3.75 -1.32 5.89
N PHE A 36 -2.77 -0.46 5.74
CA PHE A 36 -2.94 0.88 5.18
C PHE A 36 -3.43 0.87 3.71
N PRO A 37 -2.90 0.03 2.80
CA PRO A 37 -3.37 -0.01 1.41
C PRO A 37 -4.85 -0.29 1.24
N GLU A 38 -5.48 -1.02 2.16
CA GLU A 38 -6.92 -1.35 2.10
C GLU A 38 -7.82 -0.12 2.09
N MET A 39 -7.38 0.99 2.68
CA MET A 39 -8.13 2.24 2.69
C MET A 39 -8.33 2.84 1.29
N ILE A 40 -7.51 2.46 0.32
CA ILE A 40 -7.55 3.00 -1.05
C ILE A 40 -8.90 2.73 -1.70
N ALA A 41 -9.50 1.56 -1.48
CA ALA A 41 -10.82 1.21 -2.01
C ALA A 41 -11.93 2.16 -1.58
N THR A 42 -11.77 2.83 -0.43
CA THR A 42 -12.74 3.83 0.09
C THR A 42 -12.70 5.13 -0.73
N PHE A 43 -11.57 5.43 -1.35
CA PHE A 43 -11.32 6.69 -2.06
C PHE A 43 -11.27 6.54 -3.58
N GLN A 44 -11.78 5.42 -4.12
CA GLN A 44 -11.85 5.22 -5.57
C GLN A 44 -12.58 6.39 -6.23
N PRO A 45 -11.97 7.04 -7.26
CA PRO A 45 -12.62 8.13 -7.99
C PRO A 45 -13.91 7.69 -8.66
N GLU A 46 -14.90 8.57 -8.68
CA GLU A 46 -16.14 8.35 -9.42
C GLU A 46 -15.83 8.20 -10.92
N GLY A 47 -16.56 7.31 -11.58
CA GLY A 47 -16.41 7.04 -13.01
C GLY A 47 -15.20 6.16 -13.39
N ARG A 48 -14.41 5.69 -12.42
CA ARG A 48 -13.38 4.67 -12.66
C ARG A 48 -13.84 3.31 -12.19
N ASP A 49 -13.68 2.32 -13.02
CA ASP A 49 -13.95 0.92 -12.69
C ASP A 49 -12.64 0.19 -12.38
N VAL A 50 -12.29 0.15 -11.09
CA VAL A 50 -11.14 -0.61 -10.60
C VAL A 50 -11.64 -1.89 -9.95
N THR A 51 -11.11 -3.03 -10.37
CA THR A 51 -11.43 -4.32 -9.79
C THR A 51 -10.41 -4.67 -8.71
N TYR A 52 -10.82 -4.57 -7.45
CA TYR A 52 -9.93 -4.91 -6.34
C TYR A 52 -9.88 -6.41 -6.09
N HIS A 53 -8.67 -6.88 -5.86
CA HIS A 53 -8.32 -8.25 -5.54
C HIS A 53 -7.79 -8.32 -4.10
N THR A 54 -8.20 -9.34 -3.35
CA THR A 54 -7.61 -9.67 -2.05
C THR A 54 -7.15 -11.13 -2.04
N GLU A 55 -5.95 -11.36 -1.54
CA GLU A 55 -5.24 -12.65 -1.66
C GLU A 55 -5.96 -13.84 -1.00
N ASN A 56 -6.86 -13.60 -0.06
CA ASN A 56 -7.67 -14.66 0.56
C ASN A 56 -8.77 -15.23 -0.35
N GLY A 57 -9.00 -14.65 -1.55
CA GLY A 57 -9.85 -15.24 -2.58
C GLY A 57 -11.11 -14.45 -2.92
N VAL A 58 -11.04 -13.12 -2.96
CA VAL A 58 -12.14 -12.27 -3.44
C VAL A 58 -11.65 -11.32 -4.52
N LEU A 59 -12.42 -11.22 -5.60
CA LEU A 59 -12.25 -10.24 -6.66
C LEU A 59 -13.52 -9.39 -6.77
N GLY A 60 -13.36 -8.08 -6.94
CA GLY A 60 -14.48 -7.17 -7.09
C GLY A 60 -15.11 -6.70 -5.77
N PHE A 61 -14.33 -6.57 -4.71
CA PHE A 61 -14.80 -5.88 -3.53
C PHE A 61 -14.73 -4.35 -3.68
N GLY A 62 -15.47 -3.63 -2.85
CA GLY A 62 -15.55 -2.17 -2.84
C GLY A 62 -15.11 -1.56 -1.51
N LYS A 63 -15.74 -0.45 -1.15
CA LYS A 63 -15.50 0.24 0.11
C LYS A 63 -15.87 -0.62 1.32
N ALA A 64 -15.37 -0.26 2.50
CA ALA A 64 -15.79 -0.85 3.75
C ALA A 64 -17.29 -0.58 4.01
N PRO A 65 -18.01 -1.52 4.65
CA PRO A 65 -19.38 -1.28 5.11
C PRO A 65 -19.41 -0.14 6.15
N LYS A 66 -20.61 0.39 6.42
CA LYS A 66 -20.82 1.31 7.54
C LYS A 66 -20.73 0.54 8.85
N GLU A 67 -20.41 1.25 9.92
CA GLU A 67 -20.40 0.68 11.27
C GLU A 67 -21.77 0.07 11.60
N GLY A 68 -21.76 -1.20 12.00
CA GLY A 68 -22.96 -1.99 12.30
C GLY A 68 -23.60 -2.69 11.09
N GLU A 69 -23.10 -2.50 9.88
CA GLU A 69 -23.55 -3.18 8.66
C GLU A 69 -22.55 -4.27 8.19
N GLU A 70 -21.55 -4.62 9.04
CA GLU A 70 -20.51 -5.56 8.69
C GLU A 70 -21.03 -6.99 8.59
N ASP A 71 -20.75 -7.64 7.47
CA ASP A 71 -20.83 -9.08 7.32
C ASP A 71 -19.43 -9.69 7.57
N TRP A 72 -19.30 -10.36 8.68
CA TRP A 72 -18.00 -10.94 9.11
C TRP A 72 -17.64 -12.23 8.37
N ASP A 73 -18.54 -12.77 7.53
CA ASP A 73 -18.22 -13.82 6.58
C ASP A 73 -17.59 -13.25 5.30
N LEU A 74 -17.71 -11.93 5.08
CA LEU A 74 -17.15 -11.20 3.95
C LEU A 74 -15.96 -10.33 4.40
N ILE A 75 -14.78 -10.93 4.48
CA ILE A 75 -13.57 -10.24 4.94
C ILE A 75 -12.46 -10.29 3.89
N ASN A 76 -11.63 -9.25 3.87
CA ASN A 76 -10.38 -9.24 3.10
C ASN A 76 -9.24 -9.99 3.82
N ALA A 77 -8.06 -10.05 3.20
CA ALA A 77 -6.87 -10.68 3.78
C ALA A 77 -6.42 -10.03 5.09
N GLY A 78 -6.73 -8.76 5.32
CA GLY A 78 -6.48 -8.01 6.56
C GLY A 78 -7.53 -8.24 7.64
N LYS A 79 -8.48 -9.16 7.43
CA LYS A 79 -9.59 -9.49 8.36
C LYS A 79 -10.53 -8.30 8.62
N LYS A 80 -10.70 -7.43 7.64
CA LYS A 80 -11.66 -6.33 7.68
C LYS A 80 -12.85 -6.66 6.80
N ALA A 81 -14.05 -6.34 7.27
CA ALA A 81 -15.27 -6.50 6.51
C ALA A 81 -15.23 -5.66 5.23
N ILE A 82 -15.73 -6.24 4.14
CA ILE A 82 -15.78 -5.64 2.81
C ILE A 82 -17.20 -5.69 2.25
N MET A 83 -17.52 -4.76 1.37
CA MET A 83 -18.72 -4.83 0.53
C MET A 83 -18.36 -5.40 -0.84
N LEU A 84 -19.22 -6.18 -1.41
CA LEU A 84 -19.04 -6.72 -2.75
C LEU A 84 -19.64 -5.79 -3.80
N LYS A 85 -18.98 -5.63 -4.92
CA LYS A 85 -19.54 -5.01 -6.12
C LYS A 85 -20.36 -6.04 -6.91
N PRO A 86 -21.36 -5.63 -7.71
CA PRO A 86 -22.00 -6.53 -8.65
C PRO A 86 -20.97 -7.21 -9.56
N GLY A 87 -21.04 -8.55 -9.68
CA GLY A 87 -20.07 -9.34 -10.44
C GLY A 87 -18.84 -9.78 -9.64
N ALA A 88 -18.79 -9.50 -8.34
CA ALA A 88 -17.72 -10.01 -7.47
C ALA A 88 -17.67 -11.55 -7.51
N SER A 89 -16.47 -12.09 -7.36
CA SER A 89 -16.21 -13.53 -7.43
C SER A 89 -15.40 -14.01 -6.22
N PHE A 90 -15.72 -15.23 -5.79
CA PHE A 90 -14.96 -15.95 -4.76
C PHE A 90 -14.22 -17.11 -5.40
N PHE A 91 -13.02 -17.37 -4.91
CA PHE A 91 -12.18 -18.47 -5.40
C PHE A 91 -11.25 -18.96 -4.29
N HIS A 92 -10.68 -20.14 -4.50
CA HIS A 92 -9.77 -20.70 -3.55
C HIS A 92 -8.48 -19.87 -3.44
N HIS A 93 -7.90 -19.82 -2.24
CA HIS A 93 -6.65 -19.09 -1.99
C HIS A 93 -5.51 -19.46 -2.97
N ALA A 94 -5.40 -20.74 -3.37
CA ALA A 94 -4.42 -21.15 -4.36
C ALA A 94 -4.67 -20.53 -5.73
N ASP A 95 -5.93 -20.39 -6.15
CA ASP A 95 -6.30 -19.74 -7.42
C ASP A 95 -5.97 -18.26 -7.38
N SER A 96 -6.16 -17.61 -6.21
CA SER A 96 -5.73 -16.24 -5.97
C SER A 96 -4.25 -16.04 -6.30
N PHE A 97 -3.38 -16.87 -5.73
CA PHE A 97 -1.95 -16.80 -6.00
C PHE A 97 -1.57 -17.25 -7.43
N SER A 98 -2.36 -18.11 -8.05
CA SER A 98 -2.18 -18.43 -9.46
C SER A 98 -2.45 -17.22 -10.35
N MET A 99 -3.47 -16.40 -10.04
CA MET A 99 -3.72 -15.13 -10.73
C MET A 99 -2.55 -14.15 -10.54
N VAL A 100 -2.04 -14.02 -9.32
CA VAL A 100 -0.88 -13.18 -9.03
C VAL A 100 0.33 -13.61 -9.84
N ARG A 101 0.74 -14.87 -9.73
CA ARG A 101 1.91 -15.44 -10.44
C ARG A 101 1.76 -15.47 -11.95
N GLY A 102 0.51 -15.54 -12.44
CA GLY A 102 0.18 -15.49 -13.86
C GLY A 102 0.24 -14.08 -14.47
N GLY A 103 0.56 -13.04 -13.69
CA GLY A 103 0.65 -11.67 -14.19
C GLY A 103 -0.71 -11.03 -14.49
N HIS A 104 -1.78 -11.51 -13.86
CA HIS A 104 -3.14 -11.01 -14.10
C HIS A 104 -3.49 -9.76 -13.26
N LEU A 105 -2.61 -9.34 -12.36
CA LEU A 105 -2.76 -8.08 -11.62
C LEU A 105 -1.97 -6.97 -12.30
N ASP A 106 -2.62 -5.85 -12.54
CA ASP A 106 -1.97 -4.66 -13.11
C ASP A 106 -1.13 -3.95 -12.06
N LEU A 107 -1.60 -3.93 -10.81
CA LEU A 107 -0.94 -3.26 -9.71
C LEU A 107 -1.09 -4.04 -8.41
N ALA A 108 -0.01 -4.16 -7.64
CA ALA A 108 -0.05 -4.50 -6.23
C ALA A 108 0.34 -3.28 -5.39
N VAL A 109 -0.54 -2.87 -4.47
CA VAL A 109 -0.26 -1.78 -3.53
C VAL A 109 0.09 -2.35 -2.17
N LEU A 110 1.29 -2.11 -1.71
CA LEU A 110 1.85 -2.71 -0.50
C LEU A 110 2.31 -1.66 0.51
N GLY A 111 2.24 -2.01 1.79
CA GLY A 111 3.00 -1.33 2.82
C GLY A 111 4.44 -1.86 2.84
N ALA A 112 5.39 -1.02 3.28
CA ALA A 112 6.75 -1.46 3.50
C ALA A 112 7.34 -0.86 4.78
N TYR A 113 8.27 -1.57 5.38
CA TYR A 113 9.09 -1.04 6.48
C TYR A 113 10.24 -0.21 5.95
N GLN A 114 10.82 -0.62 4.82
CA GLN A 114 11.88 0.10 4.13
C GLN A 114 11.75 -0.09 2.62
N VAL A 115 12.14 0.94 1.87
CA VAL A 115 12.21 0.92 0.40
C VAL A 115 13.54 1.49 -0.03
N ALA A 116 14.27 0.76 -0.87
CA ALA A 116 15.53 1.21 -1.44
C ALA A 116 15.31 2.02 -2.73
N GLN A 117 16.30 2.83 -3.10
CA GLN A 117 16.25 3.66 -4.31
C GLN A 117 16.07 2.85 -5.61
N ASN A 118 16.55 1.61 -5.63
CA ASN A 118 16.40 0.70 -6.77
C ASN A 118 15.02 0.00 -6.83
N GLY A 119 14.12 0.29 -5.87
CA GLY A 119 12.80 -0.31 -5.79
C GLY A 119 12.70 -1.55 -4.90
N ASP A 120 13.80 -2.05 -4.35
CA ASP A 120 13.75 -3.14 -3.38
C ASP A 120 12.98 -2.72 -2.14
N LEU A 121 12.15 -3.59 -1.61
CA LEU A 121 11.36 -3.33 -0.42
C LEU A 121 11.53 -4.41 0.65
N ALA A 122 11.40 -4.01 1.91
CA ALA A 122 11.37 -4.91 3.06
C ALA A 122 10.09 -4.71 3.86
N ASN A 123 9.29 -5.76 4.03
CA ASN A 123 8.04 -5.74 4.79
C ASN A 123 7.86 -6.93 5.73
N TRP A 124 8.87 -7.74 5.97
CA TRP A 124 8.77 -9.02 6.63
C TRP A 124 9.30 -9.05 8.07
N ARG A 125 10.11 -8.07 8.47
CA ARG A 125 10.68 -8.01 9.83
C ARG A 125 11.03 -6.57 10.24
N VAL A 126 10.79 -6.26 11.52
CA VAL A 126 11.24 -5.03 12.18
C VAL A 126 12.13 -5.39 13.37
N GLY A 127 13.40 -4.99 13.32
CA GLY A 127 14.37 -5.24 14.38
C GLY A 127 14.60 -6.74 14.65
N SER A 128 14.95 -7.06 15.90
CA SER A 128 15.22 -8.44 16.37
C SER A 128 13.98 -9.12 17.00
N LYS A 129 12.89 -8.38 17.20
CA LYS A 129 11.68 -8.88 17.87
C LYS A 129 10.66 -9.44 16.87
N GLY A 130 10.00 -10.52 17.25
CA GLY A 130 8.92 -11.14 16.49
C GLY A 130 9.38 -12.24 15.53
N VAL A 131 8.41 -13.00 15.05
CA VAL A 131 8.62 -14.05 14.04
C VAL A 131 8.60 -13.40 12.68
N PRO A 132 9.67 -13.51 11.87
CA PRO A 132 9.67 -12.98 10.52
C PRO A 132 8.63 -13.74 9.67
N ALA A 133 7.81 -13.01 8.94
CA ALA A 133 6.80 -13.57 8.05
C ALA A 133 6.76 -12.78 6.74
N VAL A 134 7.06 -13.43 5.64
CA VAL A 134 7.01 -12.83 4.30
C VAL A 134 5.57 -12.72 3.81
N GLY A 135 4.71 -13.67 4.20
CA GLY A 135 3.33 -13.76 3.70
C GLY A 135 3.29 -13.85 2.18
N GLY A 136 2.25 -13.29 1.58
CA GLY A 136 2.07 -13.23 0.13
C GLY A 136 2.85 -12.13 -0.59
N ALA A 137 3.58 -11.29 0.13
CA ALA A 137 4.23 -10.12 -0.43
C ALA A 137 5.24 -10.43 -1.54
N MET A 138 6.01 -11.54 -1.41
CA MET A 138 6.95 -11.96 -2.46
C MET A 138 6.23 -12.27 -3.77
N ASP A 139 5.14 -13.02 -3.71
CA ASP A 139 4.36 -13.36 -4.90
C ASP A 139 3.74 -12.10 -5.52
N LEU A 140 3.20 -11.20 -4.70
CA LEU A 140 2.61 -9.94 -5.16
C LEU A 140 3.65 -9.04 -5.86
N VAL A 141 4.83 -8.89 -5.26
CA VAL A 141 5.92 -8.07 -5.82
C VAL A 141 6.46 -8.66 -7.13
N HIS A 142 6.53 -9.98 -7.24
CA HIS A 142 7.06 -10.65 -8.41
C HIS A 142 6.02 -10.83 -9.52
N GLY A 143 4.77 -11.06 -9.17
CA GLY A 143 3.72 -11.45 -10.12
C GLY A 143 2.88 -10.30 -10.65
N ALA A 144 2.72 -9.20 -9.93
CA ALA A 144 2.01 -8.04 -10.44
C ALA A 144 2.83 -7.31 -11.51
N LYS A 145 2.17 -6.71 -12.50
CA LYS A 145 2.84 -5.93 -13.57
C LYS A 145 3.55 -4.70 -13.04
N ALA A 146 2.99 -4.08 -11.97
CA ALA A 146 3.58 -2.97 -11.26
C ALA A 146 3.36 -3.10 -9.76
N VAL A 147 4.22 -2.46 -8.97
CA VAL A 147 4.11 -2.39 -7.51
C VAL A 147 4.17 -0.95 -7.07
N ALA A 148 3.19 -0.54 -6.26
CA ALA A 148 3.20 0.74 -5.56
C ALA A 148 3.39 0.51 -4.07
N VAL A 149 4.23 1.31 -3.44
CA VAL A 149 4.41 1.28 -1.99
C VAL A 149 3.79 2.51 -1.36
N VAL A 150 2.88 2.28 -0.43
CA VAL A 150 2.28 3.33 0.41
C VAL A 150 2.80 3.18 1.83
N THR A 151 3.56 4.15 2.28
CA THR A 151 4.21 4.12 3.60
C THR A 151 4.53 5.52 4.09
N ASP A 152 4.72 5.66 5.40
CA ASP A 152 5.34 6.86 5.95
C ASP A 152 6.82 6.94 5.54
N HIS A 153 7.35 8.15 5.41
CA HIS A 153 8.77 8.35 5.09
C HIS A 153 9.70 8.02 6.25
N VAL A 154 9.19 8.09 7.47
CA VAL A 154 9.95 7.82 8.70
C VAL A 154 9.20 6.86 9.62
N THR A 155 9.93 6.18 10.47
CA THR A 155 9.38 5.37 11.56
C THR A 155 8.84 6.26 12.68
N LYS A 156 8.20 5.66 13.70
CA LYS A 156 7.71 6.40 14.89
C LYS A 156 8.84 7.09 15.66
N ASP A 157 10.05 6.56 15.57
CA ASP A 157 11.28 7.08 16.20
C ASP A 157 12.08 7.99 15.26
N GLY A 158 11.47 8.45 14.15
CA GLY A 158 12.08 9.37 13.21
C GLY A 158 13.14 8.76 12.29
N GLN A 159 13.30 7.42 12.29
CA GLN A 159 14.26 6.77 11.39
C GLN A 159 13.69 6.70 9.98
N PRO A 160 14.53 6.92 8.96
CA PRO A 160 14.09 6.88 7.58
C PRO A 160 13.64 5.48 7.13
N LYS A 161 12.60 5.45 6.30
CA LYS A 161 12.12 4.23 5.63
C LYS A 161 12.54 4.17 4.15
N LEU A 162 12.82 5.32 3.53
CA LEU A 162 13.35 5.36 2.17
C LEU A 162 14.88 5.35 2.22
N MET A 163 15.50 4.37 1.58
CA MET A 163 16.93 4.10 1.67
C MET A 163 17.58 4.28 0.30
N THR A 164 18.77 4.89 0.25
CA THR A 164 19.48 5.09 -1.01
C THR A 164 20.14 3.83 -1.53
N TRP A 165 20.56 2.93 -0.67
CA TRP A 165 21.06 1.57 -0.94
C TRP A 165 21.10 0.77 0.35
N TRP A 166 21.19 -0.54 0.26
CA TRP A 166 21.51 -1.45 1.36
C TRP A 166 22.96 -1.24 1.87
N VAL A 167 23.30 -0.01 2.21
CA VAL A 167 24.55 0.29 2.89
C VAL A 167 24.19 0.77 4.29
N PRO A 168 24.61 0.06 5.33
CA PRO A 168 24.44 0.53 6.69
C PRO A 168 25.28 1.79 6.88
N ARG A 169 24.68 2.94 6.95
CA ARG A 169 25.20 4.27 7.28
C ARG A 169 25.35 5.24 6.10
N LEU A 170 24.26 5.92 5.79
CA LEU A 170 24.37 7.30 5.33
C LEU A 170 24.20 8.23 6.55
N PRO A 171 24.91 9.37 6.60
CA PRO A 171 24.65 10.39 7.60
C PRO A 171 23.18 10.82 7.57
N ALA A 172 22.59 11.02 8.74
CA ALA A 172 21.17 11.36 8.89
C ALA A 172 20.77 12.64 8.14
N ASP A 173 21.69 13.58 7.99
CA ASP A 173 21.54 14.85 7.26
C ASP A 173 21.29 14.67 5.75
N THR A 174 22.03 13.78 5.08
CA THR A 174 21.85 13.51 3.65
C THR A 174 20.47 12.90 3.36
N TYR A 175 19.96 12.14 4.30
CA TYR A 175 18.65 11.50 4.18
C TYR A 175 17.50 12.48 4.44
N GLN A 176 17.64 13.34 5.42
CA GLN A 176 16.68 14.39 5.73
C GLN A 176 16.45 15.32 4.54
N GLN A 177 17.52 15.69 3.85
CA GLN A 177 17.46 16.58 2.69
C GLN A 177 16.65 15.95 1.54
N ARG A 178 16.89 14.68 1.18
CA ARG A 178 16.14 13.97 0.13
C ARG A 178 14.69 13.67 0.52
N SER A 179 14.45 13.33 1.77
CA SER A 179 13.09 13.15 2.28
C SER A 179 12.28 14.45 2.19
N GLN A 180 12.91 15.60 2.48
CA GLN A 180 12.27 16.92 2.33
C GLN A 180 11.96 17.25 0.87
N GLU A 181 12.85 16.98 -0.08
CA GLU A 181 12.62 17.20 -1.50
C GLU A 181 11.46 16.35 -2.02
N THR A 182 11.43 15.06 -1.69
CA THR A 182 10.34 14.15 -2.08
C THR A 182 9.01 14.57 -1.46
N LYS A 183 9.01 15.00 -0.19
CA LYS A 183 7.82 15.47 0.49
C LYS A 183 7.30 16.80 -0.09
N GLN A 184 8.20 17.75 -0.39
CA GLN A 184 7.83 19.01 -1.03
C GLN A 184 7.22 18.78 -2.43
N LYS A 185 7.75 17.82 -3.19
CA LYS A 185 7.18 17.43 -4.48
C LYS A 185 5.77 16.86 -4.33
N ALA A 186 5.58 15.91 -3.41
CA ALA A 186 4.27 15.32 -3.12
C ALA A 186 3.25 16.37 -2.62
N ILE A 187 3.65 17.28 -1.72
CA ILE A 187 2.78 18.36 -1.25
C ILE A 187 2.40 19.31 -2.37
N LYS A 188 3.32 19.60 -3.28
CA LYS A 188 3.07 20.47 -4.43
C LYS A 188 2.08 19.85 -5.42
N GLU A 189 2.19 18.54 -5.65
CA GLU A 189 1.27 17.79 -6.52
C GLU A 189 -0.13 17.61 -5.90
N ILE A 190 -0.24 17.54 -4.56
CA ILE A 190 -1.54 17.43 -3.86
C ILE A 190 -2.26 18.80 -3.75
N LYS A 191 -1.52 19.89 -3.73
CA LYS A 191 -2.08 21.27 -3.59
C LYS A 191 -2.29 21.99 -4.93
N GLY A 192 -1.78 21.46 -6.03
CA GLY A 192 -1.99 21.94 -7.40
C GLY A 192 -3.15 21.26 -8.05
#